data_4c9177f3fc3742103baf894580419f49
#
_entry.id   4c9177f3fc3742103baf894580419f49
#
_cell.length_a   1.000
_cell.length_b   1.000
_cell.length_c   1.000
_cell.angle_alpha   90.00
_cell.angle_beta   90.00
_cell.angle_gamma   90.00
#
_symmetry.space_group_name_H-M   'P 1'
#
loop_
_entity.id
_entity.type
_entity.pdbx_description
1 polymer ?
#
loop_
_entity_poly.entity_id
_entity_poly.type
_entity_poly.pdbx_seq_one_letter_code
_entity_poly.pdbx_strand_id
1 'polypeptide(L)'
;MTNNSDDIKLLIADDHAMTRKGIEIIAKYEWHIKDISSVSSIAETRSIVAKKSFTHLILDVSFGDGNSIEIIDQILLLQPQISILIFTMHPKHILDGFLSTKGIKWVVQKDLPEEKITEILRTFLFEKNSGNLNVDSVNKFELFHLLSPRELQIFQLMIKGVKTNEIAIELDVKNNTISTLKNRLLQKVGITNEIELIEIGKILGIDKINQIENE
;
A
#
# COMPACT_ATOMS: atom_id res chain seq x y z
N MET A 1 -3.19 12.29 25.26
CA MET A 1 -2.24 11.43 26.01
C MET A 1 -1.27 10.84 25.00
N THR A 2 0.02 11.07 25.15
CA THR A 2 1.08 10.54 24.26
C THR A 2 1.48 9.12 24.70
N ASN A 3 1.88 8.27 23.76
CA ASN A 3 2.51 6.99 24.10
C ASN A 3 3.89 7.29 24.72
N ASN A 4 4.27 6.49 25.73
CA ASN A 4 5.64 6.52 26.26
C ASN A 4 6.53 5.68 25.33
N SER A 5 7.78 6.10 25.08
CA SER A 5 8.74 5.34 24.26
C SER A 5 8.98 3.91 24.78
N ASP A 6 8.84 3.68 26.08
CA ASP A 6 8.98 2.36 26.68
C ASP A 6 7.81 1.41 26.38
N ASP A 7 6.63 1.94 26.00
CA ASP A 7 5.45 1.14 25.66
C ASP A 7 5.42 0.76 24.16
N ILE A 8 6.29 1.37 23.36
CA ILE A 8 6.33 1.15 21.90
C ILE A 8 7.16 -0.10 21.58
N LYS A 9 6.51 -1.06 20.93
CA LYS A 9 7.14 -2.22 20.31
C LYS A 9 7.02 -2.07 18.80
N LEU A 10 8.10 -1.62 18.16
CA LEU A 10 8.13 -1.25 16.75
C LEU A 10 8.63 -2.41 15.88
N LEU A 11 7.87 -2.73 14.84
CA LEU A 11 8.31 -3.56 13.73
C LEU A 11 8.50 -2.69 12.49
N ILE A 12 9.64 -2.83 11.81
CA ILE A 12 9.96 -2.19 10.54
C ILE A 12 10.08 -3.30 9.49
N ALA A 13 9.20 -3.30 8.52
CA ALA A 13 9.17 -4.29 7.43
C ALA A 13 9.36 -3.58 6.09
N ASP A 14 10.51 -3.76 5.46
CA ASP A 14 10.91 -3.10 4.21
C ASP A 14 12.06 -3.92 3.60
N ASP A 15 12.12 -4.15 2.31
CA ASP A 15 13.22 -4.89 1.70
C ASP A 15 14.47 -4.01 1.47
N HIS A 16 14.33 -2.68 1.51
CA HIS A 16 15.43 -1.73 1.38
C HIS A 16 16.22 -1.58 2.71
N ALA A 17 17.44 -2.11 2.75
CA ALA A 17 18.27 -2.11 3.95
C ALA A 17 18.54 -0.71 4.51
N MET A 18 18.76 0.30 3.64
CA MET A 18 19.02 1.67 4.07
C MET A 18 17.81 2.33 4.70
N THR A 19 16.60 2.07 4.17
CA THR A 19 15.33 2.53 4.75
C THR A 19 15.15 1.99 6.17
N ARG A 20 15.27 0.65 6.34
CA ARG A 20 15.18 0.02 7.67
C ARG A 20 16.18 0.63 8.64
N LYS A 21 17.45 0.74 8.20
CA LYS A 21 18.52 1.26 9.05
C LYS A 21 18.32 2.72 9.44
N GLY A 22 17.86 3.56 8.51
CA GLY A 22 17.54 4.96 8.79
C GLY A 22 16.46 5.09 9.87
N ILE A 23 15.33 4.38 9.69
CA ILE A 23 14.23 4.40 10.66
C ILE A 23 14.69 3.85 12.03
N GLU A 24 15.46 2.74 12.06
CA GLU A 24 16.03 2.19 13.31
C GLU A 24 16.88 3.21 14.07
N ILE A 25 17.76 3.93 13.35
CA ILE A 25 18.65 4.93 13.95
C ILE A 25 17.83 6.05 14.58
N ILE A 26 16.88 6.63 13.84
CA ILE A 26 16.02 7.71 14.33
C ILE A 26 15.20 7.22 15.53
N ALA A 27 14.55 6.07 15.40
CA ALA A 27 13.71 5.50 16.48
C ALA A 27 14.51 5.24 17.75
N LYS A 28 15.73 4.72 17.63
CA LYS A 28 16.58 4.38 18.77
C LYS A 28 17.22 5.60 19.42
N TYR A 29 17.83 6.49 18.63
CA TYR A 29 18.68 7.56 19.15
C TYR A 29 17.95 8.88 19.36
N GLU A 30 16.97 9.20 18.56
CA GLU A 30 16.20 10.44 18.72
C GLU A 30 14.94 10.23 19.58
N TRP A 31 14.25 9.09 19.40
CA TRP A 31 12.99 8.82 20.07
C TRP A 31 13.10 7.84 21.24
N HIS A 32 14.30 7.31 21.50
CA HIS A 32 14.61 6.42 22.62
C HIS A 32 13.72 5.17 22.71
N ILE A 33 13.25 4.67 21.57
CA ILE A 33 12.49 3.42 21.50
C ILE A 33 13.46 2.25 21.69
N LYS A 34 13.18 1.36 22.67
CA LYS A 34 14.05 0.25 23.04
C LYS A 34 13.72 -1.05 22.32
N ASP A 35 12.43 -1.31 22.10
CA ASP A 35 11.95 -2.55 21.48
C ASP A 35 11.69 -2.34 19.97
N ILE A 36 12.73 -2.54 19.17
CA ILE A 36 12.69 -2.42 17.71
C ILE A 36 13.08 -3.74 17.09
N SER A 37 12.28 -4.21 16.14
CA SER A 37 12.58 -5.34 15.28
C SER A 37 12.49 -4.90 13.82
N SER A 38 13.34 -5.47 12.96
CA SER A 38 13.26 -5.20 11.52
C SER A 38 13.35 -6.50 10.72
N VAL A 39 12.64 -6.53 9.60
CA VAL A 39 12.56 -7.67 8.67
C VAL A 39 12.62 -7.19 7.23
N SER A 40 13.06 -8.07 6.32
CA SER A 40 13.34 -7.72 4.93
C SER A 40 12.45 -8.44 3.91
N SER A 41 11.50 -9.25 4.36
CA SER A 41 10.62 -10.02 3.48
C SER A 41 9.21 -10.19 4.07
N ILE A 42 8.26 -10.52 3.22
CA ILE A 42 6.89 -10.87 3.62
C ILE A 42 6.90 -12.12 4.49
N ALA A 43 7.71 -13.12 4.12
CA ALA A 43 7.84 -14.37 4.87
C ALA A 43 8.35 -14.12 6.31
N GLU A 44 9.36 -13.26 6.47
CA GLU A 44 9.85 -12.85 7.80
C GLU A 44 8.80 -12.06 8.56
N THR A 45 8.08 -11.13 7.89
CA THR A 45 7.00 -10.36 8.52
C THR A 45 5.92 -11.27 9.09
N ARG A 46 5.43 -12.24 8.31
CA ARG A 46 4.45 -13.24 8.78
C ARG A 46 4.98 -14.02 9.98
N SER A 47 6.23 -14.49 9.90
CA SER A 47 6.84 -15.29 10.95
C SER A 47 6.99 -14.53 12.28
N ILE A 48 7.42 -13.28 12.22
CA ILE A 48 7.68 -12.49 13.44
C ILE A 48 6.39 -12.02 14.10
N VAL A 49 5.36 -11.60 13.33
CA VAL A 49 4.07 -11.18 13.91
C VAL A 49 3.29 -12.33 14.54
N ALA A 50 3.55 -13.57 14.13
CA ALA A 50 2.98 -14.76 14.76
C ALA A 50 3.66 -15.12 16.09
N LYS A 51 4.88 -14.66 16.32
CA LYS A 51 5.71 -15.05 17.49
C LYS A 51 5.86 -13.95 18.54
N LYS A 52 5.76 -12.68 18.12
CA LYS A 52 6.01 -11.52 18.95
C LYS A 52 4.92 -10.48 18.75
N SER A 53 4.45 -9.85 19.83
CA SER A 53 3.47 -8.77 19.77
C SER A 53 4.14 -7.44 19.52
N PHE A 54 3.53 -6.62 18.67
CA PHE A 54 3.96 -5.27 18.32
C PHE A 54 2.83 -4.28 18.57
N THR A 55 3.18 -3.04 18.88
CA THR A 55 2.23 -1.93 19.00
C THR A 55 2.14 -1.15 17.70
N HIS A 56 3.27 -1.05 16.98
CA HIS A 56 3.39 -0.28 15.73
C HIS A 56 4.14 -1.08 14.68
N LEU A 57 3.66 -0.98 13.45
CA LEU A 57 4.28 -1.56 12.25
C LEU A 57 4.44 -0.47 11.20
N ILE A 58 5.68 -0.26 10.74
CA ILE A 58 5.99 0.49 9.53
C ILE A 58 6.20 -0.56 8.43
N LEU A 59 5.36 -0.54 7.41
CA LEU A 59 5.26 -1.59 6.40
C LEU A 59 5.41 -1.03 4.99
N ASP A 60 6.40 -1.51 4.25
CA ASP A 60 6.45 -1.27 2.80
C ASP A 60 5.38 -2.10 2.08
N VAL A 61 4.96 -1.63 0.92
CA VAL A 61 4.00 -2.33 0.06
C VAL A 61 4.68 -3.42 -0.76
N SER A 62 5.83 -3.10 -1.36
CA SER A 62 6.51 -3.96 -2.33
C SER A 62 7.73 -4.63 -1.72
N PHE A 63 7.80 -5.94 -1.84
CA PHE A 63 8.94 -6.75 -1.42
C PHE A 63 9.41 -7.64 -2.57
N GLY A 64 10.66 -8.05 -2.53
CA GLY A 64 11.19 -8.99 -3.51
C GLY A 64 10.44 -10.35 -3.56
N ASP A 65 9.79 -10.74 -2.46
CA ASP A 65 8.99 -11.97 -2.34
C ASP A 65 7.47 -11.75 -2.44
N GLY A 66 7.00 -10.52 -2.83
CA GLY A 66 5.60 -10.25 -3.08
C GLY A 66 5.11 -8.89 -2.60
N ASN A 67 3.85 -8.85 -2.21
CA ASN A 67 3.14 -7.64 -1.82
C ASN A 67 2.55 -7.76 -0.41
N SER A 68 2.87 -6.80 0.46
CA SER A 68 2.43 -6.82 1.85
C SER A 68 0.92 -6.59 2.04
N ILE A 69 0.24 -6.03 1.05
CA ILE A 69 -1.22 -5.84 1.09
C ILE A 69 -1.95 -7.18 1.34
N GLU A 70 -1.41 -8.28 0.78
CA GLU A 70 -1.99 -9.62 0.92
C GLU A 70 -1.91 -10.17 2.36
N ILE A 71 -1.02 -9.62 3.19
CA ILE A 71 -0.85 -10.10 4.57
C ILE A 71 -1.46 -9.19 5.63
N ILE A 72 -1.97 -8.02 5.25
CA ILE A 72 -2.53 -7.04 6.20
C ILE A 72 -3.66 -7.66 7.02
N ASP A 73 -4.59 -8.35 6.38
CA ASP A 73 -5.74 -8.97 7.07
C ASP A 73 -5.27 -10.03 8.08
N GLN A 74 -4.26 -10.80 7.72
CA GLN A 74 -3.65 -11.78 8.62
C GLN A 74 -2.97 -11.09 9.82
N ILE A 75 -2.25 -9.98 9.59
CA ILE A 75 -1.61 -9.22 10.67
C ILE A 75 -2.68 -8.67 11.63
N LEU A 76 -3.73 -8.04 11.11
CA LEU A 76 -4.81 -7.48 11.90
C LEU A 76 -5.61 -8.55 12.66
N LEU A 77 -5.77 -9.75 12.10
CA LEU A 77 -6.38 -10.88 12.78
C LEU A 77 -5.52 -11.36 13.96
N LEU A 78 -4.20 -11.47 13.78
CA LEU A 78 -3.27 -11.91 14.82
C LEU A 78 -3.04 -10.84 15.90
N GLN A 79 -3.02 -9.58 15.51
CA GLN A 79 -2.74 -8.45 16.38
C GLN A 79 -3.74 -7.31 16.13
N PRO A 80 -4.99 -7.41 16.64
CA PRO A 80 -6.07 -6.44 16.34
C PRO A 80 -5.79 -5.00 16.81
N GLN A 81 -4.85 -4.82 17.75
CA GLN A 81 -4.51 -3.50 18.31
C GLN A 81 -3.26 -2.88 17.69
N ILE A 82 -2.64 -3.55 16.71
CA ILE A 82 -1.44 -3.02 16.06
C ILE A 82 -1.80 -1.78 15.22
N SER A 83 -1.04 -0.71 15.38
CA SER A 83 -1.12 0.45 14.50
C SER A 83 -0.21 0.22 13.30
N ILE A 84 -0.75 0.38 12.08
CA ILE A 84 0.01 0.16 10.84
C ILE A 84 0.16 1.48 10.10
N LEU A 85 1.41 1.80 9.72
CA LEU A 85 1.76 2.86 8.78
C LEU A 85 2.34 2.21 7.54
N ILE A 86 1.75 2.50 6.40
CA ILE A 86 2.28 2.11 5.09
C ILE A 86 3.31 3.14 4.65
N PHE A 87 4.55 2.68 4.40
CA PHE A 87 5.67 3.49 3.95
C PHE A 87 6.15 3.01 2.59
N THR A 88 5.82 3.73 1.51
CA THR A 88 5.90 3.20 0.16
C THR A 88 6.35 4.23 -0.88
N MET A 89 6.91 3.76 -2.00
CA MET A 89 7.15 4.59 -3.19
C MET A 89 5.89 4.82 -4.00
N HIS A 90 4.84 4.03 -3.79
CA HIS A 90 3.60 4.18 -4.55
C HIS A 90 2.82 5.45 -4.16
N PRO A 91 2.13 6.10 -5.11
CA PRO A 91 1.34 7.28 -4.84
C PRO A 91 0.28 7.03 -3.76
N LYS A 92 0.32 7.84 -2.71
CA LYS A 92 -0.59 7.73 -1.56
C LYS A 92 -2.06 7.64 -1.99
N HIS A 93 -2.47 8.51 -2.91
CA HIS A 93 -3.85 8.63 -3.34
C HIS A 93 -4.46 7.36 -3.92
N ILE A 94 -3.65 6.39 -4.31
CA ILE A 94 -4.09 5.12 -4.90
C ILE A 94 -4.38 4.09 -3.83
N LEU A 95 -3.58 4.09 -2.78
CA LEU A 95 -3.68 3.11 -1.70
C LEU A 95 -4.67 3.54 -0.60
N ASP A 96 -4.88 4.85 -0.40
CA ASP A 96 -5.68 5.40 0.69
C ASP A 96 -7.11 4.80 0.75
N GLY A 97 -7.78 4.70 -0.39
CA GLY A 97 -9.14 4.16 -0.45
C GLY A 97 -9.22 2.71 0.01
N PHE A 98 -8.33 1.86 -0.49
CA PHE A 98 -8.27 0.46 -0.12
C PHE A 98 -7.83 0.27 1.35
N LEU A 99 -6.80 0.97 1.78
CA LEU A 99 -6.25 0.83 3.13
C LEU A 99 -7.20 1.36 4.20
N SER A 100 -7.99 2.40 3.89
CA SER A 100 -9.00 2.93 4.81
C SER A 100 -10.12 1.93 5.08
N THR A 101 -10.49 1.08 4.12
CA THR A 101 -11.46 -0.02 4.36
C THR A 101 -10.95 -1.06 5.36
N LYS A 102 -9.62 -1.16 5.51
CA LYS A 102 -8.95 -2.01 6.51
C LYS A 102 -8.62 -1.29 7.81
N GLY A 103 -9.09 -0.06 7.98
CA GLY A 103 -8.81 0.76 9.15
C GLY A 103 -7.40 1.36 9.20
N ILE A 104 -6.62 1.25 8.12
CA ILE A 104 -5.28 1.84 8.02
C ILE A 104 -5.40 3.27 7.53
N LYS A 105 -4.96 4.21 8.34
CA LYS A 105 -5.07 5.66 8.09
C LYS A 105 -3.74 6.30 7.71
N TRP A 106 -2.64 5.63 8.00
CA TRP A 106 -1.30 6.17 7.84
C TRP A 106 -0.66 5.63 6.56
N VAL A 107 -0.55 6.50 5.55
CA VAL A 107 0.14 6.21 4.30
C VAL A 107 1.11 7.34 4.02
N VAL A 108 2.39 7.01 3.91
CA VAL A 108 3.50 7.95 3.71
C VAL A 108 4.31 7.54 2.50
N GLN A 109 4.56 8.47 1.61
CA GLN A 109 5.43 8.25 0.47
C GLN A 109 6.89 8.44 0.86
N LYS A 110 7.76 7.53 0.37
CA LYS A 110 9.20 7.54 0.64
C LYS A 110 9.95 8.69 -0.05
N ASP A 111 9.34 9.37 -1.01
CA ASP A 111 9.90 10.49 -1.77
C ASP A 111 9.68 11.87 -1.12
N LEU A 112 9.02 11.91 0.04
CA LEU A 112 8.85 13.14 0.80
C LEU A 112 10.19 13.60 1.40
N PRO A 113 10.36 14.91 1.68
CA PRO A 113 11.51 15.43 2.44
C PRO A 113 11.67 14.72 3.79
N GLU A 114 12.93 14.47 4.19
CA GLU A 114 13.28 13.74 5.41
C GLU A 114 12.63 14.32 6.66
N GLU A 115 12.62 15.65 6.80
CA GLU A 115 12.02 16.33 7.95
C GLU A 115 10.52 16.01 8.06
N LYS A 116 9.83 15.97 6.91
CA LYS A 116 8.40 15.67 6.86
C LYS A 116 8.11 14.20 7.16
N ILE A 117 8.94 13.29 6.66
CA ILE A 117 8.85 11.86 6.98
C ILE A 117 9.03 11.67 8.49
N THR A 118 10.07 12.27 9.06
CA THR A 118 10.40 12.17 10.49
C THR A 118 9.26 12.72 11.37
N GLU A 119 8.66 13.86 11.00
CA GLU A 119 7.51 14.44 11.70
C GLU A 119 6.30 13.49 11.68
N ILE A 120 5.96 12.93 10.52
CA ILE A 120 4.82 12.00 10.38
C ILE A 120 5.07 10.70 11.16
N LEU A 121 6.27 10.12 11.06
CA LEU A 121 6.63 8.91 11.80
C LEU A 121 6.56 9.14 13.31
N ARG A 122 7.03 10.29 13.80
CA ARG A 122 6.92 10.66 15.20
C ARG A 122 5.47 10.78 15.65
N THR A 123 4.64 11.46 14.85
CA THR A 123 3.20 11.60 15.13
C THR A 123 2.53 10.23 15.19
N PHE A 124 2.81 9.35 14.24
CA PHE A 124 2.29 7.99 14.20
C PHE A 124 2.64 7.18 15.45
N LEU A 125 3.89 7.28 15.93
CA LEU A 125 4.39 6.48 17.07
C LEU A 125 3.89 6.99 18.42
N PHE A 126 3.77 8.31 18.58
CA PHE A 126 3.55 8.90 19.90
C PHE A 126 2.13 9.44 20.13
N GLU A 127 1.38 9.77 19.09
CA GLU A 127 0.01 10.21 19.28
C GLU A 127 -0.91 9.00 19.46
N LYS A 128 -1.52 8.90 20.64
CA LYS A 128 -2.62 7.94 20.83
C LYS A 128 -3.72 8.27 19.86
N ASN A 129 -4.05 7.33 19.00
CA ASN A 129 -5.14 7.30 18.03
C ASN A 129 -6.26 8.32 18.29
N SER A 130 -6.00 9.59 18.11
CA SER A 130 -7.02 10.59 17.83
C SER A 130 -7.42 10.32 16.38
N GLY A 131 -8.36 9.42 16.21
CA GLY A 131 -8.97 9.19 14.93
C GLY A 131 -9.46 10.52 14.40
N ASN A 132 -8.98 10.89 13.25
CA ASN A 132 -9.31 12.02 12.39
C ASN A 132 -8.15 13.02 12.24
N LEU A 133 -7.12 12.58 11.50
CA LEU A 133 -6.66 13.51 10.49
C LEU A 133 -7.74 13.44 9.40
N ASN A 134 -8.50 14.52 9.26
CA ASN A 134 -9.38 14.74 8.11
C ASN A 134 -8.49 14.78 6.86
N VAL A 135 -8.20 13.60 6.35
CA VAL A 135 -7.87 13.45 4.96
C VAL A 135 -9.22 13.22 4.31
N ASP A 136 -9.61 14.13 3.41
CA ASP A 136 -10.71 13.89 2.49
C ASP A 136 -10.46 12.55 1.79
N SER A 137 -10.85 11.48 2.45
CA SER A 137 -10.80 10.13 1.93
C SER A 137 -11.97 9.99 0.96
N VAL A 138 -11.77 10.49 -0.24
CA VAL A 138 -12.54 9.99 -1.37
C VAL A 138 -12.30 8.49 -1.38
N ASN A 139 -13.34 7.73 -1.16
CA ASN A 139 -13.33 6.28 -1.11
C ASN A 139 -12.91 5.76 -2.50
N LYS A 140 -11.62 5.50 -2.69
CA LYS A 140 -11.02 5.23 -4.02
C LYS A 140 -11.17 3.78 -4.47
N PHE A 141 -11.75 2.91 -3.64
CA PHE A 141 -12.38 1.69 -4.14
C PHE A 141 -13.54 2.04 -5.11
N GLU A 142 -14.15 3.22 -4.92
CA GLU A 142 -15.06 3.83 -5.91
C GLU A 142 -14.36 4.19 -7.23
N LEU A 143 -13.03 4.35 -7.28
CA LEU A 143 -12.32 4.65 -8.52
C LEU A 143 -12.49 3.56 -9.57
N PHE A 144 -12.50 2.29 -9.15
CA PHE A 144 -12.75 1.19 -10.08
C PHE A 144 -14.23 1.06 -10.43
N HIS A 145 -15.14 1.51 -9.57
CA HIS A 145 -16.56 1.68 -9.90
C HIS A 145 -16.81 2.84 -10.88
N LEU A 146 -15.88 3.80 -11.01
CA LEU A 146 -15.94 4.85 -12.01
C LEU A 146 -15.51 4.37 -13.40
N LEU A 147 -14.86 3.22 -13.51
CA LEU A 147 -14.51 2.63 -14.79
C LEU A 147 -15.77 2.04 -15.45
N SER A 148 -15.94 2.37 -16.71
CA SER A 148 -16.93 1.65 -17.52
C SER A 148 -16.54 0.17 -17.65
N PRO A 149 -17.49 -0.74 -17.93
CA PRO A 149 -17.17 -2.16 -18.13
C PRO A 149 -16.04 -2.37 -19.14
N ARG A 150 -15.99 -1.53 -20.18
CA ARG A 150 -14.99 -1.61 -21.23
C ARG A 150 -13.60 -1.15 -20.75
N GLU A 151 -13.53 -0.10 -19.93
CA GLU A 151 -12.28 0.36 -19.33
C GLU A 151 -11.74 -0.66 -18.31
N LEU A 152 -12.62 -1.26 -17.52
CA LEU A 152 -12.24 -2.33 -16.58
C LEU A 152 -11.69 -3.56 -17.32
N GLN A 153 -12.32 -3.98 -18.41
CA GLN A 153 -11.89 -5.09 -19.25
C GLN A 153 -10.50 -4.84 -19.85
N ILE A 154 -10.25 -3.63 -20.37
CA ILE A 154 -8.94 -3.23 -20.88
C ILE A 154 -7.91 -3.25 -19.75
N PHE A 155 -8.26 -2.73 -18.58
CA PHE A 155 -7.39 -2.71 -17.43
C PHE A 155 -6.96 -4.11 -16.99
N GLN A 156 -7.90 -5.04 -16.92
CA GLN A 156 -7.61 -6.45 -16.59
C GLN A 156 -6.66 -7.12 -17.60
N LEU A 157 -6.84 -6.85 -18.88
CA LEU A 157 -5.94 -7.36 -19.93
C LEU A 157 -4.53 -6.74 -19.82
N MET A 158 -4.45 -5.44 -19.49
CA MET A 158 -3.16 -4.76 -19.25
C MET A 158 -2.41 -5.36 -18.06
N ILE A 159 -3.08 -5.63 -16.96
CA ILE A 159 -2.46 -6.26 -15.77
C ILE A 159 -1.90 -7.64 -16.10
N LYS A 160 -2.56 -8.39 -16.99
CA LYS A 160 -2.10 -9.69 -17.50
C LYS A 160 -0.94 -9.57 -18.50
N GLY A 161 -0.52 -8.35 -18.83
CA GLY A 161 0.59 -8.09 -19.76
C GLY A 161 0.21 -8.21 -21.24
N VAL A 162 -1.09 -8.22 -21.58
CA VAL A 162 -1.57 -8.28 -22.97
C VAL A 162 -1.23 -6.97 -23.67
N LYS A 163 -0.62 -7.04 -24.85
CA LYS A 163 -0.21 -5.85 -25.62
C LYS A 163 -1.40 -5.13 -26.24
N THR A 164 -1.27 -3.83 -26.45
CA THR A 164 -2.35 -2.97 -26.99
C THR A 164 -2.97 -3.50 -28.28
N ASN A 165 -2.17 -4.04 -29.21
CA ASN A 165 -2.65 -4.62 -30.45
C ASN A 165 -3.43 -5.93 -30.24
N GLU A 166 -3.03 -6.74 -29.28
CA GLU A 166 -3.71 -7.99 -28.90
C GLU A 166 -5.04 -7.68 -28.22
N ILE A 167 -5.06 -6.68 -27.32
CA ILE A 167 -6.29 -6.16 -26.71
C ILE A 167 -7.27 -5.66 -27.78
N ALA A 168 -6.78 -4.96 -28.81
CA ALA A 168 -7.61 -4.45 -29.89
C ALA A 168 -8.27 -5.60 -30.69
N ILE A 169 -7.51 -6.67 -30.96
CA ILE A 169 -8.00 -7.87 -31.64
C ILE A 169 -9.04 -8.59 -30.76
N GLU A 170 -8.70 -8.86 -29.50
CA GLU A 170 -9.57 -9.59 -28.56
C GLU A 170 -10.91 -8.88 -28.33
N LEU A 171 -10.87 -7.54 -28.33
CA LEU A 171 -12.05 -6.72 -28.08
C LEU A 171 -12.76 -6.25 -29.35
N ASP A 172 -12.31 -6.67 -30.51
CA ASP A 172 -12.83 -6.29 -31.85
C ASP A 172 -12.96 -4.77 -32.04
N VAL A 173 -11.87 -4.04 -31.75
CA VAL A 173 -11.81 -2.58 -31.92
C VAL A 173 -10.49 -2.14 -32.55
N LYS A 174 -10.43 -0.89 -33.03
CA LYS A 174 -9.21 -0.32 -33.57
C LYS A 174 -8.19 0.04 -32.45
N ASN A 175 -6.90 -0.06 -32.75
CA ASN A 175 -5.82 0.32 -31.82
C ASN A 175 -5.99 1.75 -31.27
N ASN A 176 -6.43 2.70 -32.10
CA ASN A 176 -6.68 4.08 -31.65
C ASN A 176 -7.80 4.16 -30.61
N THR A 177 -8.79 3.28 -30.67
CA THR A 177 -9.86 3.19 -29.66
C THR A 177 -9.30 2.70 -28.35
N ILE A 178 -8.43 1.68 -28.36
CA ILE A 178 -7.75 1.20 -27.14
C ILE A 178 -6.90 2.31 -26.54
N SER A 179 -6.08 3.00 -27.33
CA SER A 179 -5.25 4.11 -26.82
C SER A 179 -6.09 5.22 -26.17
N THR A 180 -7.23 5.57 -26.75
CA THR A 180 -8.14 6.56 -26.17
C THR A 180 -8.74 6.07 -24.85
N LEU A 181 -9.15 4.83 -24.74
CA LEU A 181 -9.71 4.24 -23.52
C LEU A 181 -8.65 4.09 -22.43
N LYS A 182 -7.41 3.72 -22.77
CA LYS A 182 -6.27 3.71 -21.86
C LYS A 182 -6.00 5.09 -21.27
N ASN A 183 -5.97 6.13 -22.08
CA ASN A 183 -5.77 7.49 -21.60
C ASN A 183 -6.89 7.94 -20.66
N ARG A 184 -8.16 7.63 -20.97
CA ARG A 184 -9.29 7.91 -20.08
C ARG A 184 -9.19 7.16 -18.76
N LEU A 185 -8.76 5.91 -18.81
CA LEU A 185 -8.55 5.07 -17.63
C LEU A 185 -7.45 5.68 -16.73
N LEU A 186 -6.30 6.05 -17.30
CA LEU A 186 -5.22 6.74 -16.57
C LEU A 186 -5.72 8.02 -15.90
N GLN A 187 -6.47 8.86 -16.63
CA GLN A 187 -7.04 10.09 -16.09
C GLN A 187 -8.02 9.83 -14.94
N LYS A 188 -8.91 8.83 -15.08
CA LYS A 188 -9.88 8.49 -14.03
C LYS A 188 -9.21 7.95 -12.77
N VAL A 189 -8.17 7.16 -12.93
CA VAL A 189 -7.39 6.59 -11.81
C VAL A 189 -6.42 7.63 -11.22
N GLY A 190 -6.15 8.73 -11.95
CA GLY A 190 -5.24 9.78 -11.51
C GLY A 190 -3.77 9.37 -11.58
N ILE A 191 -3.42 8.52 -12.56
CA ILE A 191 -2.08 7.98 -12.82
C ILE A 191 -1.57 8.50 -14.14
N THR A 192 -0.26 8.68 -14.26
CA THR A 192 0.35 9.28 -15.45
C THR A 192 0.92 8.27 -16.44
N ASN A 193 1.17 7.04 -16.03
CA ASN A 193 1.76 6.02 -16.89
C ASN A 193 1.15 4.63 -16.70
N GLU A 194 1.26 3.80 -17.75
CA GLU A 194 0.68 2.45 -17.81
C GLU A 194 1.38 1.45 -16.87
N ILE A 195 2.68 1.63 -16.62
CA ILE A 195 3.46 0.71 -15.77
C ILE A 195 2.95 0.83 -14.33
N GLU A 196 2.82 2.04 -13.84
CA GLU A 196 2.26 2.33 -12.52
C GLU A 196 0.83 1.79 -12.37
N LEU A 197 0.00 1.94 -13.40
CA LEU A 197 -1.35 1.40 -13.43
C LEU A 197 -1.36 -0.13 -13.28
N ILE A 198 -0.47 -0.82 -14.01
CA ILE A 198 -0.34 -2.28 -13.96
C ILE A 198 0.14 -2.74 -12.60
N GLU A 199 1.14 -2.07 -12.03
CA GLU A 199 1.66 -2.38 -10.69
C GLU A 199 0.56 -2.27 -9.64
N ILE A 200 -0.21 -1.19 -9.67
CA ILE A 200 -1.31 -0.96 -8.75
C ILE A 200 -2.42 -2.01 -8.92
N GLY A 201 -2.77 -2.34 -10.15
CA GLY A 201 -3.73 -3.40 -10.42
C GLY A 201 -3.31 -4.74 -9.81
N LYS A 202 -2.02 -5.07 -9.89
CA LYS A 202 -1.44 -6.26 -9.24
C LYS A 202 -1.48 -6.14 -7.72
N ILE A 203 -1.09 -4.98 -7.17
CA ILE A 203 -1.11 -4.69 -5.74
C ILE A 203 -2.53 -4.89 -5.15
N LEU A 204 -3.54 -4.41 -5.85
CA LEU A 204 -4.94 -4.52 -5.43
C LEU A 204 -5.59 -5.87 -5.77
N GLY A 205 -4.85 -6.80 -6.41
CA GLY A 205 -5.35 -8.12 -6.75
C GLY A 205 -6.47 -8.13 -7.80
N ILE A 206 -6.53 -7.08 -8.65
CA ILE A 206 -7.60 -6.92 -9.65
C ILE A 206 -7.53 -8.00 -10.73
N ASP A 207 -6.35 -8.57 -10.95
CA ASP A 207 -6.12 -9.72 -11.83
C ASP A 207 -6.81 -11.01 -11.34
N LYS A 208 -7.14 -11.09 -10.05
CA LYS A 208 -7.76 -12.27 -9.39
C LYS A 208 -9.29 -12.18 -9.29
N ILE A 209 -9.88 -11.00 -9.52
CA ILE A 209 -11.33 -10.76 -9.29
C ILE A 209 -12.23 -11.64 -10.20
N ASN A 210 -11.77 -12.02 -11.39
CA ASN A 210 -12.55 -12.86 -12.32
C ASN A 210 -12.49 -14.36 -12.03
N GLN A 211 -11.78 -14.84 -11.02
CA GLN A 211 -11.76 -16.25 -10.67
C GLN A 211 -12.89 -16.65 -9.73
N ILE A 212 -13.57 -15.67 -9.11
CA ILE A 212 -14.62 -15.92 -8.11
C ILE A 212 -16.02 -15.95 -8.74
N GLU A 213 -16.21 -15.39 -9.94
CA GLU A 213 -17.54 -15.39 -10.61
C GLU A 213 -17.81 -16.63 -11.50
N ASN A 214 -16.87 -17.58 -11.59
CA ASN A 214 -16.97 -18.80 -12.41
C ASN A 214 -16.92 -20.10 -11.57
N GLU A 215 -17.09 -20.04 -10.27
CA GLU A 215 -17.38 -21.20 -9.40
C GLU A 215 -18.80 -21.05 -8.82
#